data_455d7ab764c00a9caf02d528696a8b31
#
_entry.id   455d7ab764c00a9caf02d528696a8b31
#
_cell.length_a   1.000
_cell.length_b   1.000
_cell.length_c   1.000
_cell.angle_alpha   90.00
_cell.angle_beta   90.00
_cell.angle_gamma   90.00
#
_symmetry.space_group_name_H-M   'P 1'
#
loop_
_entity.id
_entity.type
_entity.pdbx_description
1 polymer ?
#
loop_
_entity_poly.entity_id
_entity_poly.type
_entity_poly.pdbx_seq_one_letter_code
_entity_poly.pdbx_strand_id
1 'polypeptide(L)'
;VQTFTGRCLCGQSHFTVNVEMLDVYACHCTLCQKWSGGIAMYLEASGHPLMSPESIEPSHFPSSTRGERFFCSGCGCPLWFTLTDSDRYFIPWTLLELNEVDRRRLILAAEIYTETQPAFWRLTGQYARLSGKEVEEMDYPCHLAH
;
A
#
# COMPACT_ATOMS: atom_id res chain seq x y z
N VAL A 1 -5.34 14.46 10.06
CA VAL A 1 -4.47 14.21 8.92
C VAL A 1 -3.04 14.60 9.28
N GLN A 2 -2.11 13.70 9.07
CA GLN A 2 -0.69 13.93 9.33
C GLN A 2 0.10 13.75 8.03
N THR A 3 1.10 14.60 7.80
CA THR A 3 1.96 14.53 6.61
C THR A 3 3.22 13.74 6.93
N PHE A 4 3.55 12.80 6.06
CA PHE A 4 4.78 12.01 6.17
C PHE A 4 5.61 12.16 4.91
N THR A 5 6.92 12.01 5.03
CA THR A 5 7.80 11.83 3.89
C THR A 5 7.99 10.35 3.65
N GLY A 6 8.14 9.99 2.37
CA GLY A 6 8.40 8.62 1.96
C GLY A 6 9.56 8.56 0.98
N ARG A 7 10.24 7.41 0.95
CA ARG A 7 11.44 7.26 0.14
C ARG A 7 11.60 5.81 -0.28
N CYS A 8 11.99 5.61 -1.52
CA CYS A 8 12.31 4.27 -2.05
C CYS A 8 13.67 3.80 -1.54
N LEU A 9 14.02 2.57 -1.88
CA LEU A 9 15.26 1.94 -1.43
C LEU A 9 16.51 2.72 -1.87
N CYS A 10 16.56 3.18 -3.13
CA CYS A 10 17.74 3.92 -3.62
C CYS A 10 17.73 5.41 -3.25
N GLY A 11 16.60 5.93 -2.76
CA GLY A 11 16.45 7.32 -2.36
C GLY A 11 16.15 8.29 -3.48
N GLN A 12 16.17 7.86 -4.75
CA GLN A 12 15.92 8.78 -5.87
C GLN A 12 14.44 9.14 -6.02
N SER A 13 13.54 8.27 -5.56
CA SER A 13 12.12 8.58 -5.48
C SER A 13 11.79 8.99 -4.05
N HIS A 14 11.35 10.22 -3.87
CA HIS A 14 10.89 10.67 -2.56
C HIS A 14 9.72 11.63 -2.70
N PHE A 15 8.84 11.58 -1.72
CA PHE A 15 7.53 12.22 -1.81
C PHE A 15 7.01 12.57 -0.43
N THR A 16 5.97 13.38 -0.41
CA THR A 16 5.16 13.61 0.80
C THR A 16 3.76 13.06 0.59
N VAL A 17 3.15 12.62 1.66
CA VAL A 17 1.80 12.06 1.63
C VAL A 17 1.07 12.39 2.91
N ASN A 18 -0.23 12.64 2.78
CA ASN A 18 -1.11 12.82 3.92
C ASN A 18 -1.79 11.50 4.27
N VAL A 19 -1.85 11.18 5.54
CA VAL A 19 -2.46 9.96 6.05
C VAL A 19 -3.35 10.32 7.23
N GLU A 20 -4.59 9.83 7.23
CA GLU A 20 -5.51 10.07 8.34
C GLU A 20 -5.25 9.12 9.50
N MET A 21 -5.05 7.83 9.18
CA MET A 21 -4.87 6.79 10.18
C MET A 21 -3.71 5.88 9.77
N LEU A 22 -2.95 5.43 10.76
CA LEU A 22 -1.84 4.49 10.53
C LEU A 22 -2.34 3.05 10.54
N ASP A 23 -3.45 2.81 9.84
CA ASP A 23 -4.07 1.49 9.71
C ASP A 23 -3.47 0.76 8.52
N VAL A 24 -2.86 -0.39 8.80
CA VAL A 24 -2.20 -1.22 7.79
C VAL A 24 -3.14 -2.34 7.36
N TYR A 25 -3.24 -2.54 6.05
CA TYR A 25 -4.00 -3.62 5.43
C TYR A 25 -3.02 -4.59 4.79
N ALA A 26 -3.08 -5.86 5.21
CA ALA A 26 -2.25 -6.92 4.63
C ALA A 26 -3.05 -7.61 3.52
N CYS A 27 -2.64 -7.43 2.28
CA CYS A 27 -3.33 -7.99 1.12
C CYS A 27 -2.64 -9.27 0.65
N HIS A 28 -3.40 -10.36 0.63
CA HIS A 28 -2.91 -11.68 0.21
C HIS A 28 -3.35 -12.06 -1.20
N CYS A 29 -3.88 -11.12 -1.98
CA CYS A 29 -4.28 -11.44 -3.36
C CYS A 29 -3.06 -11.81 -4.20
N THR A 30 -3.29 -12.57 -5.27
CA THR A 30 -2.19 -13.05 -6.11
C THR A 30 -1.42 -11.93 -6.80
N LEU A 31 -2.07 -10.82 -7.15
CA LEU A 31 -1.40 -9.68 -7.74
C LEU A 31 -0.45 -9.00 -6.74
N CYS A 32 -0.93 -8.78 -5.53
CA CYS A 32 -0.12 -8.18 -4.48
C CYS A 32 1.06 -9.07 -4.09
N GLN A 33 0.83 -10.38 -4.03
CA GLN A 33 1.92 -11.33 -3.76
C GLN A 33 3.01 -11.28 -4.84
N LYS A 34 2.61 -11.25 -6.11
CA LYS A 34 3.58 -11.16 -7.20
C LYS A 34 4.35 -9.84 -7.18
N TRP A 35 3.63 -8.75 -6.94
CA TRP A 35 4.21 -7.41 -6.98
C TRP A 35 5.20 -7.18 -5.83
N SER A 36 4.86 -7.61 -4.62
CA SER A 36 5.67 -7.38 -3.44
C SER A 36 6.68 -8.47 -3.14
N GLY A 37 6.47 -9.66 -3.68
CA GLY A 37 7.28 -10.83 -3.35
C GLY A 37 6.98 -11.43 -1.98
N GLY A 38 5.91 -11.02 -1.33
CA GLY A 38 5.53 -11.48 -0.01
C GLY A 38 4.19 -10.91 0.40
N ILE A 39 4.05 -10.59 1.67
CA ILE A 39 2.83 -9.95 2.19
C ILE A 39 2.88 -8.47 1.84
N ALA A 40 1.90 -7.99 1.07
CA ALA A 40 1.77 -6.58 0.75
C ALA A 40 1.02 -5.86 1.86
N MET A 41 1.65 -4.88 2.49
CA MET A 41 1.08 -4.14 3.63
C MET A 41 1.03 -2.66 3.32
N TYR A 42 -0.18 -2.13 3.23
CA TYR A 42 -0.43 -0.78 2.76
C TYR A 42 -1.14 0.10 3.77
N LEU A 43 -0.87 1.40 3.67
CA LEU A 43 -1.70 2.45 4.25
C LEU A 43 -2.48 3.12 3.12
N GLU A 44 -3.67 3.59 3.41
CA GLU A 44 -4.41 4.43 2.47
C GLU A 44 -4.01 5.89 2.66
N ALA A 45 -3.63 6.55 1.58
CA ALA A 45 -3.28 7.96 1.59
C ALA A 45 -4.52 8.84 1.41
N SER A 46 -4.50 10.01 2.04
CA SER A 46 -5.51 11.04 1.85
C SER A 46 -5.11 11.91 0.65
N GLY A 47 -5.40 11.43 -0.55
CA GLY A 47 -5.09 12.14 -1.78
C GLY A 47 -3.78 11.70 -2.43
N HIS A 48 -3.45 12.36 -3.50
CA HIS A 48 -2.29 12.03 -4.34
C HIS A 48 -0.97 12.29 -3.61
N PRO A 49 -0.04 11.33 -3.58
CA PRO A 49 1.30 11.61 -3.10
C PRO A 49 2.00 12.67 -3.96
N LEU A 50 2.72 13.58 -3.33
CA LEU A 50 3.41 14.66 -4.01
C LEU A 50 4.91 14.36 -4.09
N MET A 51 5.41 14.19 -5.32
CA MET A 51 6.84 13.98 -5.52
C MET A 51 7.61 15.24 -5.13
N SER A 52 8.73 15.07 -4.45
CA SER A 52 9.62 16.18 -4.13
C SER A 52 10.28 16.72 -5.41
N PRO A 53 10.68 18.02 -5.44
CA PRO A 53 11.22 18.60 -6.67
C PRO A 53 12.45 17.88 -7.22
N GLU A 54 13.28 17.29 -6.35
CA GLU A 54 14.49 16.58 -6.76
C GLU A 54 14.26 15.09 -7.07
N SER A 55 13.03 14.61 -6.84
CA SER A 55 12.71 13.21 -7.09
C SER A 55 12.67 12.91 -8.58
N ILE A 56 13.13 11.71 -8.95
CA ILE A 56 12.88 11.22 -10.31
C ILE A 56 11.42 10.86 -10.48
N GLU A 57 10.92 10.94 -11.71
CA GLU A 57 9.56 10.54 -12.03
C GLU A 57 9.38 9.04 -11.86
N PRO A 58 8.29 8.60 -11.24
CA PRO A 58 8.03 7.17 -11.10
C PRO A 58 7.62 6.55 -12.44
N SER A 59 7.96 5.29 -12.62
CA SER A 59 7.40 4.46 -13.68
C SER A 59 6.10 3.84 -13.20
N HIS A 60 5.27 3.37 -14.13
CA HIS A 60 3.98 2.79 -13.77
C HIS A 60 3.60 1.64 -14.70
N PHE A 61 2.72 0.78 -14.20
CA PHE A 61 2.25 -0.39 -14.92
C PHE A 61 0.78 -0.63 -14.60
N PRO A 62 -0.11 -0.70 -15.62
CA PRO A 62 -1.51 -1.05 -15.40
C PRO A 62 -1.59 -2.55 -15.10
N SER A 63 -1.74 -2.90 -13.83
CA SER A 63 -1.72 -4.29 -13.37
C SER A 63 -3.08 -4.99 -13.48
N SER A 64 -4.14 -4.21 -13.66
CA SER A 64 -5.50 -4.70 -13.89
C SER A 64 -6.28 -3.65 -14.68
N THR A 65 -7.52 -3.97 -15.03
CA THR A 65 -8.37 -3.02 -15.79
C THR A 65 -8.66 -1.73 -15.01
N ARG A 66 -8.57 -1.76 -13.69
CA ARG A 66 -8.90 -0.62 -12.83
C ARG A 66 -7.79 -0.22 -11.88
N GLY A 67 -6.67 -0.91 -11.92
CA GLY A 67 -5.56 -0.65 -11.01
C GLY A 67 -4.27 -0.35 -11.73
N GLU A 68 -3.49 0.58 -11.18
CA GLU A 68 -2.19 0.98 -11.69
C GLU A 68 -1.18 1.01 -10.57
N ARG A 69 0.02 0.48 -10.84
CA ARG A 69 1.09 0.38 -9.86
C ARG A 69 2.26 1.27 -10.26
N PHE A 70 2.74 2.02 -9.29
CA PHE A 70 3.85 2.95 -9.48
C PHE A 70 5.08 2.43 -8.76
N PHE A 71 6.24 2.60 -9.37
CA PHE A 71 7.49 2.12 -8.82
C PHE A 71 8.64 3.05 -9.20
N CYS A 72 9.71 2.99 -8.43
CA CYS A 72 10.87 3.84 -8.68
C CYS A 72 11.55 3.46 -9.99
N SER A 73 11.75 4.44 -10.86
CA SER A 73 12.45 4.22 -12.15
C SER A 73 13.91 3.84 -11.96
N GLY A 74 14.50 4.19 -10.81
CA GLY A 74 15.91 3.90 -10.52
C GLY A 74 16.16 2.53 -9.95
N CYS A 75 15.34 2.09 -8.98
CA CYS A 75 15.57 0.83 -8.27
C CYS A 75 14.44 -0.19 -8.37
N GLY A 76 13.30 0.19 -8.95
CA GLY A 76 12.15 -0.71 -9.07
C GLY A 76 11.34 -0.88 -7.81
N CYS A 77 11.68 -0.20 -6.72
CA CYS A 77 10.95 -0.29 -5.46
C CYS A 77 9.50 0.12 -5.64
N PRO A 78 8.51 -0.71 -5.23
CA PRO A 78 7.10 -0.30 -5.28
C PRO A 78 6.85 0.97 -4.49
N LEU A 79 6.11 1.92 -5.07
CA LEU A 79 5.80 3.19 -4.42
C LEU A 79 4.35 3.24 -3.94
N TRP A 80 3.40 3.02 -4.85
CA TRP A 80 1.98 2.93 -4.49
C TRP A 80 1.20 2.28 -5.61
N PHE A 81 -0.03 1.89 -5.32
CA PHE A 81 -1.00 1.60 -6.35
C PHE A 81 -2.23 2.47 -6.18
N THR A 82 -2.95 2.64 -7.28
CA THR A 82 -4.14 3.49 -7.29
C THR A 82 -5.22 2.85 -8.16
N LEU A 83 -6.44 3.27 -7.92
CA LEU A 83 -7.57 2.94 -8.79
C LEU A 83 -7.66 4.02 -9.87
N THR A 84 -7.79 3.60 -11.13
CA THR A 84 -7.73 4.51 -12.28
C THR A 84 -8.86 5.53 -12.34
N ASP A 85 -9.95 5.25 -11.65
CA ASP A 85 -11.15 6.09 -11.64
C ASP A 85 -11.43 6.74 -10.28
N SER A 86 -10.44 6.81 -9.41
CA SER A 86 -10.60 7.39 -8.07
C SER A 86 -9.33 8.08 -7.60
N ASP A 87 -9.43 8.80 -6.49
CA ASP A 87 -8.30 9.43 -5.82
C ASP A 87 -7.77 8.59 -4.65
N ARG A 88 -7.93 7.27 -4.74
CA ARG A 88 -7.47 6.36 -3.69
C ARG A 88 -6.06 5.86 -4.01
N TYR A 89 -5.16 6.04 -3.07
CA TYR A 89 -3.74 5.68 -3.20
C TYR A 89 -3.33 4.83 -2.01
N PHE A 90 -2.68 3.71 -2.28
CA PHE A 90 -2.28 2.74 -1.25
C PHE A 90 -0.78 2.60 -1.27
N ILE A 91 -0.13 2.93 -0.16
CA ILE A 91 1.32 3.05 -0.05
C ILE A 91 1.85 2.01 0.91
N PRO A 92 2.89 1.24 0.55
CA PRO A 92 3.56 0.39 1.52
C PRO A 92 4.01 1.23 2.72
N TRP A 93 3.57 0.84 3.91
CA TRP A 93 3.89 1.62 5.11
C TRP A 93 5.40 1.75 5.33
N THR A 94 6.17 0.77 4.83
CA THR A 94 7.63 0.72 4.98
C THR A 94 8.36 1.82 4.25
N LEU A 95 7.71 2.51 3.29
CA LEU A 95 8.31 3.65 2.59
C LEU A 95 8.30 4.91 3.44
N LEU A 96 7.42 5.00 4.42
CA LEU A 96 7.25 6.21 5.22
C LEU A 96 8.38 6.34 6.24
N GLU A 97 8.91 7.55 6.37
CA GLU A 97 9.92 7.87 7.37
C GLU A 97 9.22 8.14 8.70
N LEU A 98 9.00 7.07 9.47
CA LEU A 98 8.30 7.13 10.75
C LEU A 98 9.30 7.22 11.90
N ASN A 99 9.05 8.14 12.83
CA ASN A 99 9.77 8.14 14.10
C ASN A 99 9.24 7.00 14.99
N GLU A 100 9.85 6.79 16.15
CA GLU A 100 9.44 5.71 17.03
C GLU A 100 8.00 5.83 17.53
N VAL A 101 7.55 7.06 17.78
CA VAL A 101 6.18 7.32 18.26
C VAL A 101 5.18 6.91 17.19
N ASP A 102 5.38 7.37 15.96
CA ASP A 102 4.48 7.04 14.85
C ASP A 102 4.53 5.55 14.52
N ARG A 103 5.73 4.95 14.58
CA ARG A 103 5.87 3.52 14.32
C ARG A 103 5.06 2.66 15.31
N ARG A 104 4.99 3.08 16.56
CA ARG A 104 4.17 2.39 17.57
C ARG A 104 2.68 2.58 17.37
N ARG A 105 2.27 3.56 16.59
CA ARG A 105 0.87 3.82 16.27
C ARG A 105 0.36 3.00 15.10
N LEU A 106 1.24 2.28 14.39
CA LEU A 106 0.83 1.38 13.32
C LEU A 106 -0.06 0.27 13.89
N ILE A 107 -1.19 0.06 13.27
CA ILE A 107 -2.15 -0.98 13.65
C ILE A 107 -2.42 -1.85 12.42
N LEU A 108 -2.33 -3.16 12.59
CA LEU A 108 -2.83 -4.07 11.56
C LEU A 108 -4.34 -4.07 11.63
N ALA A 109 -4.99 -3.39 10.69
CA ALA A 109 -6.44 -3.23 10.69
C ALA A 109 -7.15 -4.44 10.11
N ALA A 110 -6.59 -5.05 9.07
CA ALA A 110 -7.21 -6.21 8.44
C ALA A 110 -6.22 -6.99 7.59
N GLU A 111 -6.47 -8.29 7.46
CA GLU A 111 -5.96 -9.12 6.38
C GLU A 111 -7.06 -9.27 5.36
N ILE A 112 -6.76 -9.05 4.08
CA ILE A 112 -7.73 -9.13 3.00
C ILE A 112 -7.29 -10.15 1.95
N TYR A 113 -8.28 -10.71 1.24
CA TYR A 113 -8.05 -11.80 0.28
C TYR A 113 -7.41 -13.01 0.94
N THR A 114 -7.96 -13.41 2.08
CA THR A 114 -7.39 -14.49 2.91
C THR A 114 -7.46 -15.86 2.25
N GLU A 115 -8.31 -16.04 1.24
CA GLU A 115 -8.43 -17.31 0.50
C GLU A 115 -7.15 -17.69 -0.24
N THR A 116 -6.29 -16.71 -0.57
CA THR A 116 -5.01 -16.96 -1.24
C THR A 116 -3.81 -16.83 -0.32
N GLN A 117 -4.05 -16.64 0.98
CA GLN A 117 -2.99 -16.57 1.98
C GLN A 117 -2.31 -17.93 2.13
N PRO A 118 -0.96 -18.02 2.00
CA PRO A 118 -0.25 -19.28 2.27
C PRO A 118 -0.43 -19.73 3.73
N ALA A 119 -0.52 -21.04 3.91
CA ALA A 119 -0.78 -21.60 5.24
C ALA A 119 0.32 -21.33 6.26
N PHE A 120 1.54 -21.05 5.80
CA PHE A 120 2.66 -20.77 6.70
C PHE A 120 2.75 -19.31 7.16
N TRP A 121 1.94 -18.41 6.60
CA TRP A 121 1.91 -17.01 7.05
C TRP A 121 0.89 -16.85 8.17
N ARG A 122 1.35 -16.38 9.32
CA ARG A 122 0.49 -16.08 10.48
C ARG A 122 0.92 -14.74 11.06
N LEU A 123 -0.02 -13.79 11.09
CA LEU A 123 0.19 -12.51 11.74
C LEU A 123 -0.46 -12.57 13.11
N THR A 124 0.16 -11.91 14.10
CA THR A 124 -0.35 -11.89 15.47
C THR A 124 -1.27 -10.69 15.68
N GLY A 125 -2.14 -10.81 16.67
CA GLY A 125 -3.05 -9.73 17.06
C GLY A 125 -4.50 -10.05 16.74
N GLN A 126 -5.37 -9.09 17.03
CA GLN A 126 -6.79 -9.17 16.75
C GLN A 126 -7.14 -8.14 15.69
N TYR A 127 -7.60 -8.61 14.54
CA TYR A 127 -7.89 -7.78 13.38
C TYR A 127 -8.90 -8.51 12.51
N ALA A 128 -9.54 -7.79 11.59
CA ALA A 128 -10.48 -8.38 10.65
C ALA A 128 -9.74 -9.27 9.66
N ARG A 129 -10.35 -10.41 9.33
CA ARG A 129 -9.84 -11.32 8.29
C ARG A 129 -10.94 -11.48 7.25
N LEU A 130 -10.69 -10.98 6.04
CA LEU A 130 -11.72 -10.84 5.01
C LEU A 130 -11.32 -11.55 3.72
N SER A 131 -12.27 -12.29 3.15
CA SER A 131 -12.12 -12.85 1.81
C SER A 131 -12.24 -11.75 0.76
N GLY A 132 -11.82 -12.04 -0.48
CA GLY A 132 -11.99 -11.12 -1.58
C GLY A 132 -13.45 -10.74 -1.81
N LYS A 133 -14.36 -11.72 -1.65
CA LYS A 133 -15.79 -11.48 -1.76
C LYS A 133 -16.29 -10.49 -0.70
N GLU A 134 -15.88 -10.69 0.55
CA GLU A 134 -16.24 -9.78 1.63
C GLU A 134 -15.70 -8.37 1.41
N VAL A 135 -14.46 -8.26 0.93
CA VAL A 135 -13.83 -6.98 0.60
C VAL A 135 -14.63 -6.25 -0.46
N GLU A 136 -15.04 -6.94 -1.52
CA GLU A 136 -15.83 -6.37 -2.60
C GLU A 136 -17.19 -5.91 -2.11
N GLU A 137 -17.85 -6.68 -1.25
CA GLU A 137 -19.16 -6.34 -0.69
C GLU A 137 -19.11 -5.16 0.27
N MET A 138 -18.00 -4.96 0.97
CA MET A 138 -17.82 -3.92 1.98
C MET A 138 -17.16 -2.65 1.44
N ASP A 139 -16.81 -2.61 0.17
CA ASP A 139 -16.04 -1.50 -0.42
C ASP A 139 -14.77 -1.19 0.37
N TYR A 140 -14.09 -2.23 0.79
CA TYR A 140 -12.84 -2.12 1.56
C TYR A 140 -11.72 -1.55 0.70
N PRO A 141 -10.66 -0.97 1.32
CA PRO A 141 -9.51 -0.50 0.54
C PRO A 141 -8.97 -1.56 -0.41
N CYS A 142 -8.54 -1.12 -1.58
CA CYS A 142 -7.89 -1.88 -2.64
C CYS A 142 -8.72 -2.96 -3.34
N HIS A 143 -10.01 -3.14 -3.03
CA HIS A 143 -10.81 -4.17 -3.71
C HIS A 143 -10.88 -3.97 -5.24
N LEU A 144 -10.90 -2.73 -5.69
CA LEU A 144 -10.97 -2.43 -7.12
C LEU A 144 -9.62 -2.53 -7.84
N ALA A 145 -8.52 -2.72 -7.11
CA ALA A 145 -7.19 -2.88 -7.71
C ALA A 145 -6.98 -4.28 -8.30
N HIS A 146 -7.91 -5.17 -8.09
CA HIS A 146 -7.88 -6.55 -8.53
C HIS A 146 -8.98 -6.83 -9.53
#